data_06fdfa33ec82e9608c1d9a94606c5d6c
#
_entry.id   06fdfa33ec82e9608c1d9a94606c5d6c
#
_cell.length_a   1.000
_cell.length_b   1.000
_cell.length_c   1.000
_cell.angle_alpha   90.00
_cell.angle_beta   90.00
_cell.angle_gamma   90.00
#
_symmetry.space_group_name_H-M   'P 1'
#
loop_
_entity.id
_entity.type
_entity.pdbx_description
1 polymer ?
#
loop_
_entity_poly.entity_id
_entity_poly.type
_entity_poly.pdbx_seq_one_letter_code
_entity_poly.pdbx_strand_id
1 'polypeptide(L)'
;MCTTIHKVTCDLRSIPFIKEELVLWILYDLNKFQRLDQTVGSLVIDLIKEFKNVEMCFVNDYQFLRSKKFITSDNVVSKAGIASADKHDNSHVIKIQIENSPLIYYKPRPGCGANLLIDVSKILAKWNLSIGAADTLDFADYHWSINVPCENKLNISGARNYAYNGGVLYGLAYLLNSSDLHFENIVAFGELPVVIDCETISQPKFSSLAAEHFLKKKQNEHDDISSLFLNRDTYNNEMIDYGGLTCTEFFFEKDPYAGLHVKLQGDRKNLTKHVSRSAIYVNNEIIAPAYYFFEDFSRGLHDFFNIEQREYLEIIELIHDDYFFRVPLRATRVYAALISESLSHIYFPTYSKLSFSQYLVTEVNSSSPQFIHIAKKILEFEMKCIDSFNIPIFYSRANSKALFFGKKSIRDFFDHTPIQEIESRAMKLNANVADELIAKLKKRF
;
A
#
# COMPACT_ATOMS: atom_id res chain seq x y z
N MET A 1 38.53 3.42 4.20
CA MET A 1 37.40 2.91 4.97
C MET A 1 37.13 3.75 6.23
N CYS A 2 38.06 3.89 7.17
CA CYS A 2 37.85 4.67 8.39
C CYS A 2 37.46 6.16 8.11
N THR A 3 38.11 6.81 7.13
CA THR A 3 37.78 8.18 6.71
C THR A 3 36.41 8.33 6.08
N THR A 4 35.95 7.34 5.33
CA THR A 4 34.62 7.37 4.69
C THR A 4 33.53 7.18 5.75
N ILE A 5 33.69 6.25 6.69
CA ILE A 5 32.76 6.04 7.80
C ILE A 5 32.69 7.28 8.69
N HIS A 6 33.83 7.90 9.01
CA HIS A 6 33.86 9.12 9.82
C HIS A 6 33.16 10.29 9.12
N LYS A 7 33.37 10.47 7.81
CA LYS A 7 32.69 11.52 7.02
C LYS A 7 31.18 11.29 6.96
N VAL A 8 30.74 10.04 6.70
CA VAL A 8 29.32 9.66 6.71
C VAL A 8 28.68 9.92 8.08
N THR A 9 29.40 9.61 9.17
CA THR A 9 28.91 9.86 10.55
C THR A 9 28.75 11.34 10.84
N CYS A 10 29.70 12.17 10.40
CA CYS A 10 29.63 13.62 10.55
C CYS A 10 28.48 14.21 9.72
N ASP A 11 28.32 13.74 8.47
CA ASP A 11 27.23 14.19 7.59
C ASP A 11 25.85 13.79 8.15
N LEU A 12 25.68 12.57 8.69
CA LEU A 12 24.44 12.13 9.34
C LEU A 12 24.11 12.96 10.60
N ARG A 13 25.10 13.28 11.44
CA ARG A 13 24.92 14.11 12.63
C ARG A 13 24.58 15.56 12.32
N SER A 14 24.90 16.05 11.14
CA SER A 14 24.59 17.42 10.70
C SER A 14 23.13 17.59 10.27
N ILE A 15 22.35 16.51 10.16
CA ILE A 15 20.95 16.55 9.77
C ILE A 15 20.08 16.54 11.02
N PRO A 16 19.36 17.63 11.36
CA PRO A 16 18.56 17.75 12.59
C PRO A 16 17.49 16.66 12.74
N PHE A 17 17.04 16.07 11.62
CA PHE A 17 16.06 14.98 11.59
C PHE A 17 16.64 13.61 11.95
N ILE A 18 17.95 13.43 11.88
CA ILE A 18 18.59 12.14 12.13
C ILE A 18 19.09 12.11 13.56
N LYS A 19 18.38 11.37 14.42
CA LYS A 19 18.85 11.12 15.79
C LYS A 19 20.01 10.14 15.80
N GLU A 20 20.79 10.24 16.86
CA GLU A 20 21.95 9.43 17.17
C GLU A 20 21.67 7.92 17.07
N GLU A 21 20.43 7.48 17.40
CA GLU A 21 19.99 6.08 17.27
C GLU A 21 20.01 5.54 15.83
N LEU A 22 19.60 6.34 14.84
CA LEU A 22 19.66 5.92 13.43
C LEU A 22 21.13 5.88 12.96
N VAL A 23 21.94 6.86 13.40
CA VAL A 23 23.38 6.86 13.14
C VAL A 23 24.03 5.63 13.77
N LEU A 24 23.69 5.31 15.02
CA LEU A 24 24.21 4.13 15.73
C LEU A 24 23.72 2.83 15.09
N TRP A 25 22.49 2.76 14.60
CA TRP A 25 21.97 1.61 13.89
C TRP A 25 22.71 1.39 12.57
N ILE A 26 22.88 2.44 11.77
CA ILE A 26 23.67 2.39 10.52
C ILE A 26 25.12 1.99 10.81
N LEU A 27 25.73 2.56 11.86
CA LEU A 27 27.10 2.23 12.26
C LEU A 27 27.23 0.81 12.83
N TYR A 28 26.23 0.34 13.56
CA TYR A 28 26.19 -1.04 14.06
C TYR A 28 26.14 -2.03 12.89
N ASP A 29 25.28 -1.78 11.91
CA ASP A 29 25.19 -2.59 10.71
C ASP A 29 26.47 -2.50 9.86
N LEU A 30 27.02 -1.29 9.67
CA LEU A 30 28.29 -1.10 8.98
C LEU A 30 29.48 -1.80 9.68
N ASN A 31 29.54 -1.78 11.02
CA ASN A 31 30.61 -2.45 11.78
C ASN A 31 30.47 -3.98 11.78
N LYS A 32 29.24 -4.50 11.76
CA LYS A 32 28.98 -5.93 11.68
C LYS A 32 29.45 -6.52 10.35
N PHE A 33 29.54 -5.68 9.32
CA PHE A 33 29.93 -6.02 7.95
C PHE A 33 31.28 -5.43 7.57
N GLN A 34 32.36 -5.81 8.26
CA GLN A 34 33.74 -5.32 7.99
C GLN A 34 34.25 -5.54 6.54
N ARG A 35 33.45 -6.14 5.65
CA ARG A 35 33.75 -6.37 4.23
C ARG A 35 32.88 -5.54 3.27
N LEU A 36 32.28 -4.45 3.73
CA LEU A 36 31.33 -3.67 2.93
C LEU A 36 32.02 -2.76 1.94
N ASP A 37 31.94 -3.21 0.72
CA ASP A 37 32.34 -2.60 -0.54
C ASP A 37 31.57 -1.28 -0.82
N GLN A 38 31.93 -0.60 -1.90
CA GLN A 38 31.37 0.67 -2.42
C GLN A 38 29.84 0.73 -2.42
N THR A 39 29.16 -0.42 -2.52
CA THR A 39 27.68 -0.54 -2.58
C THR A 39 27.00 -0.01 -1.32
N VAL A 40 27.49 -0.34 -0.12
CA VAL A 40 26.86 0.13 1.13
C VAL A 40 27.15 1.62 1.36
N GLY A 41 28.34 2.06 1.00
CA GLY A 41 28.66 3.49 1.01
C GLY A 41 27.69 4.29 0.15
N SER A 42 27.33 3.79 -1.04
CA SER A 42 26.37 4.45 -1.92
C SER A 42 24.96 4.45 -1.34
N LEU A 43 24.49 3.34 -0.75
CA LEU A 43 23.16 3.25 -0.11
C LEU A 43 23.02 4.23 1.06
N VAL A 44 24.07 4.38 1.88
CA VAL A 44 24.07 5.35 2.99
C VAL A 44 24.07 6.79 2.48
N ILE A 45 24.84 7.09 1.44
CA ILE A 45 24.85 8.42 0.81
C ILE A 45 23.47 8.76 0.24
N ASP A 46 22.80 7.80 -0.39
CA ASP A 46 21.47 8.01 -0.95
C ASP A 46 20.42 8.21 0.16
N LEU A 47 20.53 7.49 1.25
CA LEU A 47 19.67 7.70 2.42
C LEU A 47 19.89 9.10 3.04
N ILE A 48 21.11 9.58 3.15
CA ILE A 48 21.41 10.93 3.63
C ILE A 48 20.77 11.98 2.72
N LYS A 49 20.89 11.82 1.39
CA LYS A 49 20.27 12.74 0.42
C LYS A 49 18.75 12.75 0.56
N GLU A 50 18.17 11.58 0.75
CA GLU A 50 16.73 11.42 0.95
C GLU A 50 16.26 12.18 2.19
N PHE A 51 16.89 11.98 3.35
CA PHE A 51 16.52 12.70 4.57
C PHE A 51 16.72 14.23 4.43
N LYS A 52 17.77 14.69 3.76
CA LYS A 52 17.98 16.13 3.46
C LYS A 52 16.85 16.68 2.59
N ASN A 53 16.41 15.93 1.59
CA ASN A 53 15.29 16.33 0.75
C ASN A 53 14.00 16.44 1.55
N VAL A 54 13.69 15.44 2.40
CA VAL A 54 12.52 15.47 3.28
C VAL A 54 12.57 16.64 4.25
N GLU A 55 13.73 16.93 4.85
CA GLU A 55 13.93 18.09 5.70
C GLU A 55 13.63 19.40 4.95
N MET A 56 14.14 19.54 3.72
CA MET A 56 13.88 20.71 2.89
C MET A 56 12.37 20.86 2.59
N CYS A 57 11.69 19.79 2.20
CA CYS A 57 10.25 19.78 2.00
C CYS A 57 9.51 20.18 3.29
N PHE A 58 9.90 19.61 4.43
CA PHE A 58 9.29 19.93 5.71
C PHE A 58 9.44 21.42 6.09
N VAL A 59 10.64 21.98 5.94
CA VAL A 59 10.89 23.40 6.23
C VAL A 59 10.07 24.32 5.33
N ASN A 60 10.01 23.99 4.04
CA ASN A 60 9.24 24.76 3.06
C ASN A 60 7.73 24.71 3.36
N ASP A 61 7.22 23.56 3.77
CA ASP A 61 5.79 23.33 3.98
C ASP A 61 5.34 23.64 5.41
N TYR A 62 6.26 23.91 6.34
CA TYR A 62 6.00 24.02 7.78
C TYR A 62 4.81 24.91 8.12
N GLN A 63 4.75 26.12 7.57
CA GLN A 63 3.65 27.04 7.84
C GLN A 63 2.31 26.55 7.30
N PHE A 64 2.33 25.90 6.14
CA PHE A 64 1.13 25.31 5.55
C PHE A 64 0.65 24.09 6.38
N LEU A 65 1.55 23.20 6.78
CA LEU A 65 1.25 22.09 7.68
C LEU A 65 0.63 22.55 9.00
N ARG A 66 1.14 23.65 9.57
CA ARG A 66 0.55 24.27 10.76
C ARG A 66 -0.85 24.82 10.50
N SER A 67 -1.05 25.54 9.42
CA SER A 67 -2.35 26.14 9.05
C SER A 67 -3.43 25.07 8.89
N LYS A 68 -3.04 23.86 8.48
CA LYS A 68 -3.91 22.68 8.30
C LYS A 68 -3.95 21.75 9.51
N LYS A 69 -3.33 22.12 10.63
CA LYS A 69 -3.29 21.36 11.89
C LYS A 69 -2.56 20.02 11.81
N PHE A 70 -1.71 19.82 10.81
CA PHE A 70 -0.77 18.69 10.76
C PHE A 70 0.31 18.84 11.82
N ILE A 71 0.65 20.08 12.15
CA ILE A 71 1.54 20.46 13.25
C ILE A 71 0.75 21.37 14.20
N THR A 72 0.64 20.97 15.45
CA THR A 72 -0.17 21.68 16.46
C THR A 72 0.67 22.35 17.55
N SER A 73 1.98 22.09 17.58
CA SER A 73 2.90 22.69 18.55
C SER A 73 4.07 23.38 17.85
N ASP A 74 4.74 24.29 18.58
CA ASP A 74 5.97 24.97 18.14
C ASP A 74 7.24 24.20 18.54
N ASN A 75 7.09 22.96 19.01
CA ASN A 75 8.19 22.13 19.44
C ASN A 75 9.02 21.65 18.25
N VAL A 76 10.26 21.32 18.52
CA VAL A 76 11.16 20.76 17.54
C VAL A 76 10.79 19.31 17.15
N VAL A 77 11.23 18.88 16.01
CA VAL A 77 11.15 17.48 15.61
C VAL A 77 11.89 16.62 16.63
N SER A 78 11.14 15.75 17.29
CA SER A 78 11.70 14.85 18.31
C SER A 78 12.26 13.56 17.71
N LYS A 79 11.68 13.09 16.59
CA LYS A 79 12.10 11.86 15.92
C LYS A 79 11.71 11.90 14.43
N ALA A 80 12.63 11.46 13.58
CA ALA A 80 12.34 11.13 12.19
C ALA A 80 12.89 9.73 11.89
N GLY A 81 12.26 9.00 10.98
CA GLY A 81 12.72 7.65 10.62
C GLY A 81 11.94 7.04 9.47
N ILE A 82 12.49 5.99 8.90
CA ILE A 82 11.84 5.20 7.86
C ILE A 82 10.59 4.53 8.45
N ALA A 83 9.46 4.67 7.75
CA ALA A 83 8.19 4.08 8.16
C ALA A 83 7.98 2.68 7.55
N SER A 84 8.47 2.45 6.33
CA SER A 84 8.40 1.17 5.61
C SER A 84 9.76 0.84 5.03
N ALA A 85 10.14 -0.42 5.07
CA ALA A 85 11.37 -0.92 4.42
C ALA A 85 11.30 -0.87 2.89
N ASP A 86 10.10 -0.75 2.33
CA ASP A 86 9.89 -0.69 0.90
C ASP A 86 10.41 0.63 0.34
N LYS A 87 11.36 0.53 -0.58
CA LYS A 87 11.96 1.66 -1.27
C LYS A 87 11.42 1.73 -2.69
N HIS A 88 10.80 2.83 -3.03
CA HIS A 88 10.22 3.09 -4.34
C HIS A 88 10.83 4.35 -4.95
N ASP A 89 11.25 4.30 -6.22
CA ASP A 89 11.87 5.43 -6.92
C ASP A 89 12.99 6.12 -6.12
N ASN A 90 13.82 5.31 -5.44
CA ASN A 90 14.91 5.74 -4.55
C ASN A 90 14.47 6.46 -3.27
N SER A 91 13.21 6.37 -2.87
CA SER A 91 12.68 7.03 -1.69
C SER A 91 11.84 6.11 -0.82
N HIS A 92 11.90 6.34 0.50
CA HIS A 92 11.11 5.65 1.51
C HIS A 92 9.98 6.56 2.01
N VAL A 93 8.98 5.94 2.63
CA VAL A 93 8.05 6.69 3.46
C VAL A 93 8.74 7.06 4.76
N ILE A 94 8.78 8.37 5.08
CA ILE A 94 9.44 8.89 6.29
C ILE A 94 8.39 9.34 7.29
N LYS A 95 8.48 8.86 8.52
CA LYS A 95 7.65 9.31 9.65
C LYS A 95 8.37 10.39 10.44
N ILE A 96 7.65 11.43 10.83
CA ILE A 96 8.17 12.56 11.57
C ILE A 96 7.30 12.81 12.80
N GLN A 97 7.92 12.77 13.98
CA GLN A 97 7.27 13.05 15.25
C GLN A 97 7.74 14.41 15.78
N ILE A 98 6.79 15.27 16.06
CA ILE A 98 6.97 16.54 16.76
C ILE A 98 6.28 16.41 18.12
N GLU A 99 6.92 16.89 19.18
CA GLU A 99 6.32 16.82 20.51
C GLU A 99 4.99 17.58 20.56
N ASN A 100 3.98 16.95 21.16
CA ASN A 100 2.62 17.48 21.28
C ASN A 100 1.94 17.79 19.92
N SER A 101 2.38 17.11 18.86
CA SER A 101 1.73 17.15 17.55
C SER A 101 1.40 15.72 17.07
N PRO A 102 0.44 15.56 16.16
CA PRO A 102 0.23 14.28 15.49
C PRO A 102 1.52 13.77 14.85
N LEU A 103 1.68 12.45 14.75
CA LEU A 103 2.70 11.84 13.92
C LEU A 103 2.30 12.07 12.46
N ILE A 104 3.23 12.54 11.64
CA ILE A 104 3.03 12.76 10.20
C ILE A 104 3.95 11.88 9.37
N TYR A 105 3.52 11.59 8.15
CA TYR A 105 4.27 10.83 7.18
C TYR A 105 4.53 11.67 5.94
N TYR A 106 5.79 11.70 5.52
CA TYR A 106 6.17 12.12 4.18
C TYR A 106 6.10 10.91 3.25
N LYS A 107 5.32 11.00 2.19
CA LYS A 107 5.22 9.96 1.16
C LYS A 107 5.69 10.55 -0.17
N PRO A 108 6.76 10.00 -0.79
CA PRO A 108 7.39 10.57 -1.99
C PRO A 108 6.62 10.24 -3.27
N ARG A 109 5.35 10.60 -3.30
CA ARG A 109 4.41 10.37 -4.41
C ARG A 109 3.15 11.23 -4.23
N PRO A 110 2.41 11.55 -5.31
CA PRO A 110 1.14 12.28 -5.20
C PRO A 110 0.10 11.56 -4.33
N GLY A 111 -0.72 12.31 -3.62
CA GLY A 111 -1.78 11.83 -2.74
C GLY A 111 -3.16 11.71 -3.39
N CYS A 112 -3.21 11.58 -4.72
CA CYS A 112 -4.46 11.59 -5.50
C CYS A 112 -5.55 10.68 -4.94
N GLY A 113 -5.20 9.44 -4.58
CA GLY A 113 -6.16 8.47 -4.06
C GLY A 113 -6.73 8.85 -2.69
N ALA A 114 -5.93 9.44 -1.80
CA ALA A 114 -6.40 9.89 -0.50
C ALA A 114 -7.32 11.09 -0.62
N ASN A 115 -6.96 12.06 -1.47
CA ASN A 115 -7.80 13.22 -1.76
C ASN A 115 -9.14 12.79 -2.37
N LEU A 116 -9.12 11.84 -3.32
CA LEU A 116 -10.34 11.26 -3.89
C LEU A 116 -11.25 10.69 -2.80
N LEU A 117 -10.73 9.88 -1.87
CA LEU A 117 -11.54 9.32 -0.79
C LEU A 117 -12.09 10.39 0.16
N ILE A 118 -11.32 11.43 0.46
CA ILE A 118 -11.77 12.57 1.28
C ILE A 118 -12.94 13.28 0.59
N ASP A 119 -12.86 13.50 -0.72
CA ASP A 119 -13.92 14.18 -1.45
C ASP A 119 -15.15 13.29 -1.65
N VAL A 120 -14.95 12.00 -1.94
CA VAL A 120 -16.04 11.01 -1.99
C VAL A 120 -16.78 10.93 -0.66
N SER A 121 -16.07 11.01 0.49
CA SER A 121 -16.73 10.99 1.80
C SER A 121 -17.78 12.12 1.97
N LYS A 122 -17.51 13.28 1.38
CA LYS A 122 -18.45 14.42 1.41
C LYS A 122 -19.70 14.17 0.57
N ILE A 123 -19.56 13.47 -0.57
CA ILE A 123 -20.70 13.06 -1.40
C ILE A 123 -21.54 12.04 -0.63
N LEU A 124 -20.91 10.99 -0.11
CA LEU A 124 -21.59 9.92 0.60
C LEU A 124 -22.30 10.39 1.89
N ALA A 125 -21.76 11.42 2.54
CA ALA A 125 -22.39 12.02 3.72
C ALA A 125 -23.81 12.57 3.45
N LYS A 126 -24.12 12.98 2.21
CA LYS A 126 -25.47 13.39 1.78
C LYS A 126 -26.50 12.27 1.93
N TRP A 127 -26.02 11.03 1.91
CA TRP A 127 -26.82 9.80 2.02
C TRP A 127 -26.69 9.12 3.39
N ASN A 128 -26.11 9.80 4.37
CA ASN A 128 -25.77 9.24 5.70
C ASN A 128 -24.83 8.02 5.62
N LEU A 129 -24.03 7.92 4.55
CA LEU A 129 -23.01 6.91 4.40
C LEU A 129 -21.66 7.49 4.80
N SER A 130 -20.81 6.69 5.44
CA SER A 130 -19.53 7.13 5.97
C SER A 130 -18.40 6.21 5.53
N ILE A 131 -17.31 6.83 5.08
CA ILE A 131 -16.03 6.16 4.83
C ILE A 131 -14.90 6.96 5.48
N GLY A 132 -13.78 6.30 5.77
CA GLY A 132 -12.61 6.94 6.34
C GLY A 132 -11.42 6.95 5.37
N ALA A 133 -10.72 8.08 5.32
CA ALA A 133 -9.41 8.23 4.69
C ALA A 133 -8.49 9.03 5.59
N ALA A 134 -7.18 8.79 5.50
CA ALA A 134 -6.20 9.58 6.25
C ALA A 134 -6.15 11.01 5.70
N ASP A 135 -6.17 12.00 6.59
CA ASP A 135 -5.97 13.39 6.18
C ASP A 135 -4.64 13.55 5.45
N THR A 136 -4.71 14.16 4.28
CA THR A 136 -3.59 14.27 3.35
C THR A 136 -3.48 15.69 2.81
N LEU A 137 -2.25 16.17 2.65
CA LEU A 137 -1.92 17.41 1.95
C LEU A 137 -1.03 17.07 0.77
N ASP A 138 -1.54 17.26 -0.43
CA ASP A 138 -0.90 16.86 -1.66
C ASP A 138 -0.06 18.00 -2.25
N PHE A 139 1.09 17.61 -2.80
CA PHE A 139 2.01 18.43 -3.58
C PHE A 139 2.33 17.69 -4.88
N ALA A 140 2.92 18.33 -5.84
CA ALA A 140 3.09 17.75 -7.18
C ALA A 140 3.77 16.38 -7.19
N ASP A 141 4.82 16.21 -6.36
CA ASP A 141 5.66 15.01 -6.38
C ASP A 141 5.62 14.20 -5.06
N TYR A 142 4.95 14.72 -4.02
CA TYR A 142 4.87 14.09 -2.70
C TYR A 142 3.61 14.56 -1.96
N HIS A 143 3.30 13.87 -0.87
CA HIS A 143 2.25 14.30 0.04
C HIS A 143 2.62 14.07 1.50
N TRP A 144 2.01 14.88 2.37
CA TRP A 144 2.00 14.67 3.81
C TRP A 144 0.70 14.00 4.23
N SER A 145 0.78 13.05 5.14
CA SER A 145 -0.39 12.36 5.70
C SER A 145 -0.30 12.32 7.22
N ILE A 146 -1.43 12.54 7.90
CA ILE A 146 -1.50 12.38 9.37
C ILE A 146 -1.63 10.90 9.72
N ASN A 147 -0.98 10.50 10.82
CA ASN A 147 -1.19 9.17 11.37
C ASN A 147 -2.64 9.00 11.85
N VAL A 148 -3.27 7.93 11.41
CA VAL A 148 -4.56 7.51 11.95
C VAL A 148 -4.31 6.67 13.19
N PRO A 149 -4.73 7.12 14.39
CA PRO A 149 -4.63 6.31 15.60
C PRO A 149 -5.53 5.08 15.47
N CYS A 150 -5.09 3.97 16.06
CA CYS A 150 -5.92 2.76 16.10
C CYS A 150 -6.86 2.84 17.33
N GLU A 151 -8.13 3.14 17.10
CA GLU A 151 -9.19 3.20 18.11
C GLU A 151 -10.19 2.07 17.85
N ASN A 152 -9.83 0.86 18.24
CA ASN A 152 -10.52 -0.36 17.88
C ASN A 152 -11.29 -1.04 19.03
N LYS A 153 -11.43 -0.39 20.19
CA LYS A 153 -12.24 -0.92 21.30
C LYS A 153 -13.66 -0.36 21.20
N LEU A 154 -14.60 -1.20 20.82
CA LEU A 154 -15.98 -0.80 20.56
C LEU A 154 -16.96 -1.59 21.44
N ASN A 155 -18.10 -0.98 21.74
CA ASN A 155 -19.27 -1.73 22.21
C ASN A 155 -19.95 -2.42 21.01
N ILE A 156 -20.95 -3.26 21.26
CA ILE A 156 -21.67 -4.03 20.21
C ILE A 156 -22.28 -3.09 19.14
N SER A 157 -22.87 -1.96 19.56
CA SER A 157 -23.47 -1.01 18.61
C SER A 157 -22.40 -0.39 17.70
N GLY A 158 -21.28 0.07 18.29
CA GLY A 158 -20.17 0.64 17.53
C GLY A 158 -19.53 -0.40 16.57
N ALA A 159 -19.44 -1.67 17.02
CA ALA A 159 -18.94 -2.74 16.17
C ALA A 159 -19.84 -3.04 14.97
N ARG A 160 -21.15 -2.97 15.15
CA ARG A 160 -22.13 -3.08 14.05
C ARG A 160 -22.02 -1.91 13.07
N ASN A 161 -21.86 -0.70 13.60
CA ASN A 161 -21.62 0.49 12.75
C ASN A 161 -20.31 0.39 11.99
N TYR A 162 -19.24 -0.11 12.64
CA TYR A 162 -17.98 -0.37 11.96
C TYR A 162 -18.14 -1.38 10.81
N ALA A 163 -18.85 -2.47 11.02
CA ALA A 163 -19.13 -3.46 9.97
C ALA A 163 -19.98 -2.86 8.85
N TYR A 164 -21.00 -2.07 9.18
CA TYR A 164 -21.82 -1.35 8.20
C TYR A 164 -20.98 -0.40 7.33
N ASN A 165 -20.16 0.44 7.95
CA ASN A 165 -19.26 1.34 7.24
C ASN A 165 -18.20 0.57 6.42
N GLY A 166 -17.82 -0.63 6.88
CA GLY A 166 -17.01 -1.57 6.11
C GLY A 166 -17.69 -2.03 4.83
N GLY A 167 -19.00 -2.29 4.88
CA GLY A 167 -19.81 -2.62 3.72
C GLY A 167 -19.91 -1.48 2.71
N VAL A 168 -20.07 -0.24 3.20
CA VAL A 168 -20.06 0.97 2.37
C VAL A 168 -18.70 1.13 1.67
N LEU A 169 -17.60 0.98 2.42
CA LEU A 169 -16.24 1.07 1.87
C LEU A 169 -15.96 -0.04 0.85
N TYR A 170 -16.48 -1.26 1.07
CA TYR A 170 -16.38 -2.34 0.11
C TYR A 170 -17.13 -2.05 -1.19
N GLY A 171 -18.32 -1.46 -1.09
CA GLY A 171 -19.11 -1.01 -2.24
C GLY A 171 -18.35 0.05 -3.06
N LEU A 172 -17.74 1.03 -2.39
CA LEU A 172 -16.90 2.02 -3.04
C LEU A 172 -15.65 1.40 -3.69
N ALA A 173 -14.98 0.47 -2.99
CA ALA A 173 -13.84 -0.25 -3.53
C ALA A 173 -14.20 -1.06 -4.78
N TYR A 174 -15.40 -1.64 -4.81
CA TYR A 174 -15.93 -2.31 -6.00
C TYR A 174 -16.16 -1.32 -7.15
N LEU A 175 -16.81 -0.18 -6.90
CA LEU A 175 -17.03 0.87 -7.92
C LEU A 175 -15.71 1.35 -8.51
N LEU A 176 -14.74 1.70 -7.67
CA LEU A 176 -13.44 2.24 -8.08
C LEU A 176 -12.50 1.18 -8.68
N ASN A 177 -12.88 -0.10 -8.67
CA ASN A 177 -11.98 -1.21 -9.03
C ASN A 177 -10.71 -1.24 -8.19
N SER A 178 -10.83 -0.97 -6.89
CA SER A 178 -9.69 -0.86 -5.98
C SER A 178 -8.92 -2.18 -5.85
N SER A 179 -7.62 -2.07 -5.58
CA SER A 179 -6.77 -3.20 -5.23
C SER A 179 -5.97 -2.92 -3.96
N ASP A 180 -5.34 -3.97 -3.41
CA ASP A 180 -4.36 -3.86 -2.30
C ASP A 180 -4.92 -3.29 -0.97
N LEU A 181 -6.24 -3.43 -0.72
CA LEU A 181 -6.89 -3.03 0.52
C LEU A 181 -6.79 -4.12 1.60
N HIS A 182 -5.59 -4.62 1.84
CA HIS A 182 -5.33 -5.64 2.84
C HIS A 182 -5.21 -5.06 4.26
N PHE A 183 -5.01 -5.93 5.25
CA PHE A 183 -5.02 -5.61 6.69
C PHE A 183 -4.02 -4.53 7.12
N GLU A 184 -2.91 -4.32 6.39
CA GLU A 184 -1.93 -3.28 6.69
C GLU A 184 -2.36 -1.89 6.23
N ASN A 185 -3.27 -1.83 5.23
CA ASN A 185 -3.72 -0.59 4.58
C ASN A 185 -5.02 -0.04 5.16
N ILE A 186 -5.61 -0.72 6.16
CA ILE A 186 -6.83 -0.29 6.85
C ILE A 186 -6.59 -0.22 8.35
N VAL A 187 -7.11 0.83 8.98
CA VAL A 187 -7.03 1.07 10.43
C VAL A 187 -8.42 1.30 10.98
N ALA A 188 -8.74 0.66 12.10
CA ALA A 188 -9.96 0.96 12.85
C ALA A 188 -9.79 2.28 13.61
N PHE A 189 -10.63 3.26 13.31
CA PHE A 189 -10.73 4.53 13.98
C PHE A 189 -12.17 4.77 14.45
N GLY A 190 -12.46 4.34 15.68
CA GLY A 190 -13.82 4.27 16.17
C GLY A 190 -14.68 3.38 15.27
N GLU A 191 -15.80 3.90 14.81
CA GLU A 191 -16.74 3.17 13.96
C GLU A 191 -16.40 3.19 12.45
N LEU A 192 -15.22 3.71 12.08
CA LEU A 192 -14.79 3.83 10.68
C LEU A 192 -13.58 2.95 10.37
N PRO A 193 -13.65 2.09 9.34
CA PRO A 193 -12.47 1.55 8.69
C PRO A 193 -11.84 2.63 7.81
N VAL A 194 -10.62 3.06 8.18
CA VAL A 194 -9.89 4.15 7.51
C VAL A 194 -8.81 3.58 6.61
N VAL A 195 -8.85 3.93 5.34
CA VAL A 195 -7.80 3.57 4.38
C VAL A 195 -6.62 4.52 4.57
N ILE A 196 -5.44 3.96 4.83
CA ILE A 196 -4.21 4.73 5.07
C ILE A 196 -3.21 4.68 3.92
N ASP A 197 -3.40 3.76 2.97
CA ASP A 197 -2.67 3.70 1.72
C ASP A 197 -3.63 3.59 0.53
N CYS A 198 -3.78 4.69 -0.19
CA CYS A 198 -4.78 4.88 -1.24
C CYS A 198 -4.18 4.87 -2.64
N GLU A 199 -2.91 4.45 -2.81
CA GLU A 199 -2.24 4.56 -4.12
C GLU A 199 -2.82 3.63 -5.18
N THR A 200 -3.51 2.56 -4.75
CA THR A 200 -4.13 1.54 -5.61
C THR A 200 -5.66 1.61 -5.61
N ILE A 201 -6.23 2.74 -5.14
CA ILE A 201 -7.68 2.88 -4.91
C ILE A 201 -8.50 2.78 -6.19
N SER A 202 -7.92 3.09 -7.35
CA SER A 202 -8.58 2.94 -8.64
C SER A 202 -7.66 2.22 -9.63
N GLN A 203 -8.19 1.19 -10.29
CA GLN A 203 -7.43 0.39 -11.23
C GLN A 203 -8.09 0.39 -12.62
N PRO A 204 -7.27 0.46 -13.69
CA PRO A 204 -7.74 0.25 -15.05
C PRO A 204 -8.11 -1.21 -15.28
N LYS A 205 -8.85 -1.49 -16.35
CA LYS A 205 -9.07 -2.85 -16.82
C LYS A 205 -7.92 -3.29 -17.71
N PHE A 206 -7.24 -4.35 -17.32
CA PHE A 206 -6.19 -4.95 -18.16
C PHE A 206 -6.73 -5.40 -19.51
N SER A 207 -5.92 -5.25 -20.57
CA SER A 207 -6.20 -5.90 -21.85
C SER A 207 -6.14 -7.43 -21.68
N SER A 208 -6.83 -8.15 -22.55
CA SER A 208 -6.88 -9.63 -22.49
C SER A 208 -5.49 -10.27 -22.47
N LEU A 209 -4.54 -9.75 -23.24
CA LEU A 209 -3.17 -10.25 -23.28
C LEU A 209 -2.38 -9.95 -21.99
N ALA A 210 -2.56 -8.75 -21.45
CA ALA A 210 -1.92 -8.38 -20.18
C ALA A 210 -2.54 -9.15 -19.01
N ALA A 211 -3.87 -9.32 -18.99
CA ALA A 211 -4.58 -10.12 -18.00
C ALA A 211 -4.13 -11.59 -18.05
N GLU A 212 -4.02 -12.17 -19.25
CA GLU A 212 -3.51 -13.53 -19.41
C GLU A 212 -2.12 -13.69 -18.81
N HIS A 213 -1.23 -12.72 -18.98
CA HIS A 213 0.14 -12.81 -18.46
C HIS A 213 0.22 -12.59 -16.95
N PHE A 214 -0.37 -11.50 -16.43
CA PHE A 214 -0.22 -11.08 -15.03
C PHE A 214 -1.27 -11.64 -14.09
N LEU A 215 -2.45 -12.03 -14.60
CA LEU A 215 -3.60 -12.46 -13.82
C LEU A 215 -3.92 -13.95 -13.96
N LYS A 216 -3.14 -14.73 -14.72
CA LYS A 216 -3.37 -16.17 -14.99
C LYS A 216 -3.77 -17.03 -13.79
N LYS A 217 -3.31 -16.67 -12.59
CA LYS A 217 -3.67 -17.38 -11.35
C LYS A 217 -4.91 -16.80 -10.65
N LYS A 218 -5.40 -15.63 -11.09
CA LYS A 218 -6.54 -14.93 -10.46
C LYS A 218 -7.85 -15.07 -11.25
N GLN A 219 -7.78 -15.46 -12.54
CA GLN A 219 -8.95 -15.48 -13.43
C GLN A 219 -9.97 -16.58 -13.16
N ASN A 220 -9.64 -17.63 -12.41
CA ASN A 220 -10.60 -18.69 -12.09
C ASN A 220 -11.51 -18.38 -10.88
N GLU A 221 -11.28 -17.28 -10.17
CA GLU A 221 -12.04 -16.91 -8.99
C GLU A 221 -12.28 -15.39 -8.95
N HIS A 222 -13.38 -14.95 -9.54
CA HIS A 222 -14.10 -13.70 -9.29
C HIS A 222 -13.34 -12.36 -9.22
N ASP A 223 -13.85 -11.37 -9.94
CA ASP A 223 -13.42 -9.97 -10.00
C ASP A 223 -13.26 -9.25 -8.62
N ASP A 224 -13.85 -9.82 -7.56
CA ASP A 224 -13.90 -9.25 -6.22
C ASP A 224 -12.62 -9.46 -5.40
N ILE A 225 -11.70 -10.35 -5.83
CA ILE A 225 -10.48 -10.70 -5.08
C ILE A 225 -9.37 -9.67 -5.25
N SER A 226 -9.44 -8.86 -6.30
CA SER A 226 -8.39 -7.87 -6.59
C SER A 226 -8.24 -6.82 -5.48
N SER A 227 -9.32 -6.52 -4.75
CA SER A 227 -9.28 -5.54 -3.66
C SER A 227 -8.53 -6.01 -2.42
N LEU A 228 -8.36 -7.31 -2.19
CA LEU A 228 -7.85 -7.92 -0.95
C LEU A 228 -8.63 -7.51 0.32
N PHE A 229 -9.81 -6.93 0.17
CA PHE A 229 -10.58 -6.39 1.28
C PHE A 229 -11.16 -7.49 2.19
N LEU A 230 -11.59 -8.61 1.57
CA LEU A 230 -12.17 -9.77 2.25
C LEU A 230 -11.46 -11.05 1.78
N ASN A 231 -10.14 -11.06 1.75
CA ASN A 231 -9.39 -12.15 1.16
C ASN A 231 -8.99 -13.20 2.19
N ARG A 232 -9.38 -14.42 1.91
CA ARG A 232 -8.83 -15.64 2.52
C ARG A 232 -8.21 -16.49 1.42
N ASP A 233 -7.00 -16.90 1.64
CA ASP A 233 -6.30 -17.82 0.75
C ASP A 233 -5.94 -19.11 1.50
N THR A 234 -5.91 -20.23 0.81
CA THR A 234 -5.42 -21.50 1.36
C THR A 234 -4.04 -21.78 0.80
N TYR A 235 -3.06 -21.82 1.67
CA TYR A 235 -1.71 -22.21 1.31
C TYR A 235 -1.31 -23.46 2.10
N ASN A 236 -0.99 -24.55 1.40
CA ASN A 236 -0.64 -25.84 2.01
C ASN A 236 -1.63 -26.35 3.08
N ASN A 237 -2.93 -26.24 2.80
CA ASN A 237 -4.05 -26.58 3.69
C ASN A 237 -4.17 -25.70 4.96
N GLU A 238 -3.42 -24.62 5.09
CA GLU A 238 -3.61 -23.61 6.13
C GLU A 238 -4.35 -22.41 5.53
N MET A 239 -5.37 -21.93 6.23
CA MET A 239 -6.11 -20.75 5.84
C MET A 239 -5.34 -19.51 6.28
N ILE A 240 -5.02 -18.64 5.32
CA ILE A 240 -4.32 -17.39 5.54
C ILE A 240 -5.25 -16.25 5.19
N ASP A 241 -5.49 -15.40 6.16
CA ASP A 241 -6.35 -14.24 5.98
C ASP A 241 -5.50 -12.96 5.86
N TYR A 242 -5.59 -12.32 4.70
CA TYR A 242 -4.95 -11.01 4.42
C TYR A 242 -5.99 -9.90 4.32
N GLY A 243 -7.26 -10.20 4.54
CA GLY A 243 -8.34 -9.27 4.27
C GLY A 243 -8.30 -8.04 5.16
N GLY A 244 -8.59 -6.89 4.57
CA GLY A 244 -8.66 -5.62 5.28
C GLY A 244 -9.67 -5.60 6.42
N LEU A 245 -10.77 -6.37 6.33
CA LEU A 245 -11.80 -6.47 7.39
C LEU A 245 -12.04 -7.90 7.91
N THR A 246 -11.24 -8.85 7.49
CA THR A 246 -11.35 -10.25 7.94
C THR A 246 -10.15 -10.71 8.73
N CYS A 247 -8.95 -10.15 8.48
CA CYS A 247 -7.75 -10.49 9.21
C CYS A 247 -7.80 -9.95 10.65
N THR A 248 -7.75 -10.85 11.63
CA THR A 248 -7.68 -10.48 13.05
C THR A 248 -6.26 -10.48 13.57
N GLU A 249 -5.49 -11.48 13.21
CA GLU A 249 -4.15 -11.73 13.72
C GLU A 249 -3.25 -12.27 12.61
N PHE A 250 -1.99 -11.87 12.66
CA PHE A 250 -0.98 -12.37 11.75
C PHE A 250 0.34 -12.61 12.48
N PHE A 251 1.20 -13.42 11.88
CA PHE A 251 2.49 -13.78 12.46
C PHE A 251 3.60 -13.24 11.60
N PHE A 252 4.54 -12.53 12.21
CA PHE A 252 5.76 -12.06 11.57
C PHE A 252 6.97 -12.83 12.06
N GLU A 253 7.85 -13.17 11.14
CA GLU A 253 9.24 -13.41 11.47
C GLU A 253 9.98 -12.06 11.33
N LYS A 254 10.66 -11.66 12.38
CA LYS A 254 11.56 -10.50 12.31
C LYS A 254 12.81 -10.97 11.58
N ASP A 255 12.85 -10.70 10.29
CA ASP A 255 14.09 -10.84 9.53
C ASP A 255 14.99 -9.65 9.87
N PRO A 256 16.18 -9.88 10.44
CA PRO A 256 17.09 -8.79 10.77
C PRO A 256 17.59 -8.03 9.54
N TYR A 257 17.40 -8.55 8.32
CA TYR A 257 17.92 -7.96 7.08
C TYR A 257 16.88 -7.39 6.15
N ALA A 258 15.65 -7.89 6.18
CA ALA A 258 14.61 -7.54 5.21
C ALA A 258 13.34 -6.94 5.85
N GLY A 259 13.38 -6.61 7.13
CA GLY A 259 12.22 -6.07 7.84
C GLY A 259 11.23 -7.13 8.31
N LEU A 260 9.97 -6.75 8.43
CA LEU A 260 8.92 -7.66 8.86
C LEU A 260 8.35 -8.42 7.65
N HIS A 261 8.55 -9.73 7.60
CA HIS A 261 7.89 -10.60 6.62
C HIS A 261 6.80 -11.41 7.30
N VAL A 262 5.62 -11.46 6.68
CA VAL A 262 4.58 -12.41 7.09
C VAL A 262 5.08 -13.80 6.75
N LYS A 263 5.41 -14.59 7.77
CA LYS A 263 5.77 -15.98 7.58
C LYS A 263 4.52 -16.85 7.69
N LEU A 264 4.24 -17.52 6.59
CA LEU A 264 3.05 -18.35 6.43
C LEU A 264 3.26 -19.77 6.93
N GLN A 265 4.53 -20.20 7.11
CA GLN A 265 4.90 -21.53 7.57
C GLN A 265 6.22 -21.52 8.33
N GLY A 266 6.29 -22.36 9.36
CA GLY A 266 7.51 -22.63 10.12
C GLY A 266 7.20 -22.90 11.59
N ASP A 267 8.22 -23.21 12.37
CA ASP A 267 8.11 -23.39 13.82
C ASP A 267 7.63 -22.06 14.44
N ARG A 268 6.33 -22.00 14.82
CA ARG A 268 5.67 -20.83 15.40
C ARG A 268 6.34 -20.30 16.67
N LYS A 269 7.28 -21.05 17.25
CA LYS A 269 8.01 -20.68 18.48
C LYS A 269 8.85 -19.40 18.34
N ASN A 270 9.23 -19.01 17.12
CA ASN A 270 10.04 -17.82 16.85
C ASN A 270 9.27 -16.68 16.19
N LEU A 271 7.94 -16.80 16.03
CA LEU A 271 7.12 -15.79 15.38
C LEU A 271 6.50 -14.86 16.42
N THR A 272 6.50 -13.57 16.12
CA THR A 272 5.77 -12.60 16.91
C THR A 272 4.34 -12.47 16.38
N LYS A 273 3.37 -12.70 17.27
CA LYS A 273 1.96 -12.51 16.98
C LYS A 273 1.60 -11.03 17.02
N HIS A 274 0.94 -10.55 16.00
CA HIS A 274 0.42 -9.19 15.92
C HIS A 274 -1.08 -9.21 15.67
N VAL A 275 -1.76 -8.20 16.21
CA VAL A 275 -3.17 -7.96 15.94
C VAL A 275 -3.28 -6.97 14.78
N SER A 276 -4.17 -7.27 13.84
CA SER A 276 -4.47 -6.34 12.75
C SER A 276 -5.01 -5.02 13.30
N ARG A 277 -4.57 -3.91 12.71
CA ARG A 277 -5.08 -2.58 13.08
C ARG A 277 -6.51 -2.34 12.62
N SER A 278 -7.02 -3.14 11.70
CA SER A 278 -8.42 -3.14 11.25
C SER A 278 -9.34 -4.05 12.06
N ALA A 279 -8.78 -4.98 12.85
CA ALA A 279 -9.56 -5.80 13.77
C ALA A 279 -10.07 -4.96 14.95
N ILE A 280 -11.25 -5.31 15.46
CA ILE A 280 -11.86 -4.59 16.58
C ILE A 280 -11.97 -5.50 17.81
N TYR A 281 -12.01 -4.87 18.99
CA TYR A 281 -12.25 -5.52 20.26
C TYR A 281 -13.67 -5.25 20.72
N VAL A 282 -14.42 -6.31 21.00
CA VAL A 282 -15.75 -6.26 21.61
C VAL A 282 -15.71 -7.12 22.87
N ASN A 283 -16.02 -6.58 24.01
CA ASN A 283 -15.95 -7.29 25.31
C ASN A 283 -14.59 -7.98 25.56
N ASN A 284 -13.48 -7.33 25.14
CA ASN A 284 -12.11 -7.83 25.19
C ASN A 284 -11.79 -9.00 24.25
N GLU A 285 -12.70 -9.41 23.39
CA GLU A 285 -12.46 -10.39 22.33
C GLU A 285 -12.11 -9.69 21.03
N ILE A 286 -11.11 -10.21 20.30
CA ILE A 286 -10.74 -9.73 18.97
C ILE A 286 -11.66 -10.37 17.96
N ILE A 287 -12.32 -9.57 17.15
CA ILE A 287 -13.24 -10.05 16.13
C ILE A 287 -12.91 -9.49 14.74
N ALA A 288 -13.23 -10.28 13.72
CA ALA A 288 -13.29 -9.85 12.33
C ALA A 288 -14.66 -9.25 12.04
N PRO A 289 -14.78 -7.93 11.85
CA PRO A 289 -16.10 -7.27 11.81
C PRO A 289 -16.97 -7.76 10.66
N ALA A 290 -16.41 -8.00 9.48
CA ALA A 290 -17.17 -8.47 8.34
C ALA A 290 -17.76 -9.88 8.52
N TYR A 291 -17.19 -10.69 9.43
CA TYR A 291 -17.72 -12.02 9.78
C TYR A 291 -18.81 -11.94 10.83
N TYR A 292 -18.45 -11.34 11.98
CA TYR A 292 -19.31 -11.32 13.14
C TYR A 292 -20.61 -10.54 12.90
N PHE A 293 -20.52 -9.48 12.11
CA PHE A 293 -21.63 -8.59 11.80
C PHE A 293 -21.89 -8.54 10.29
N PHE A 294 -21.93 -9.73 9.66
CA PHE A 294 -22.12 -9.85 8.22
C PHE A 294 -23.42 -9.23 7.71
N GLU A 295 -24.50 -9.28 8.50
CA GLU A 295 -25.77 -8.63 8.14
C GLU A 295 -25.63 -7.10 8.09
N ASP A 296 -24.92 -6.50 9.06
CA ASP A 296 -24.67 -5.06 9.07
C ASP A 296 -23.74 -4.66 7.93
N PHE A 297 -22.68 -5.44 7.67
CA PHE A 297 -21.82 -5.27 6.51
C PHE A 297 -22.60 -5.34 5.19
N SER A 298 -23.47 -6.36 5.03
CA SER A 298 -24.29 -6.53 3.84
C SER A 298 -25.25 -5.37 3.65
N ARG A 299 -25.84 -4.85 4.73
CA ARG A 299 -26.70 -3.66 4.68
C ARG A 299 -25.94 -2.42 4.20
N GLY A 300 -24.72 -2.17 4.72
CA GLY A 300 -23.89 -1.04 4.26
C GLY A 300 -23.53 -1.15 2.79
N LEU A 301 -23.19 -2.33 2.30
CA LEU A 301 -22.97 -2.60 0.89
C LEU A 301 -24.21 -2.32 0.05
N HIS A 302 -25.37 -2.82 0.50
CA HIS A 302 -26.63 -2.64 -0.19
C HIS A 302 -27.04 -1.16 -0.24
N ASP A 303 -26.90 -0.42 0.85
CA ASP A 303 -27.21 1.01 0.90
C ASP A 303 -26.31 1.83 -0.04
N PHE A 304 -25.02 1.48 -0.15
CA PHE A 304 -24.12 2.08 -1.14
C PHE A 304 -24.59 1.81 -2.58
N PHE A 305 -25.06 0.61 -2.90
CA PHE A 305 -25.50 0.27 -4.25
C PHE A 305 -26.90 0.86 -4.59
N ASN A 306 -27.59 1.41 -3.61
CA ASN A 306 -28.90 2.06 -3.78
C ASN A 306 -28.85 3.59 -3.82
N ILE A 307 -27.67 4.21 -3.74
CA ILE A 307 -27.58 5.66 -3.97
C ILE A 307 -27.96 6.00 -5.42
N GLU A 308 -28.36 7.24 -5.66
CA GLU A 308 -28.79 7.65 -6.99
C GLU A 308 -27.64 7.62 -8.00
N GLN A 309 -27.94 7.27 -9.25
CA GLN A 309 -26.97 7.19 -10.33
C GLN A 309 -26.14 8.47 -10.52
N ARG A 310 -26.72 9.63 -10.26
CA ARG A 310 -26.04 10.93 -10.36
C ARG A 310 -24.87 11.05 -9.37
N GLU A 311 -24.96 10.43 -8.19
CA GLU A 311 -23.90 10.48 -7.18
C GLU A 311 -22.67 9.69 -7.65
N TYR A 312 -22.85 8.58 -8.37
CA TYR A 312 -21.74 7.89 -9.01
C TYR A 312 -21.07 8.75 -10.08
N LEU A 313 -21.83 9.55 -10.83
CA LEU A 313 -21.28 10.50 -11.78
C LEU A 313 -20.52 11.63 -11.07
N GLU A 314 -21.04 12.16 -9.96
CA GLU A 314 -20.32 13.14 -9.14
C GLU A 314 -18.99 12.55 -8.62
N ILE A 315 -18.96 11.27 -8.21
CA ILE A 315 -17.71 10.60 -7.80
C ILE A 315 -16.72 10.50 -8.96
N ILE A 316 -17.18 10.19 -10.17
CA ILE A 316 -16.34 10.10 -11.36
C ILE A 316 -15.74 11.48 -11.70
N GLU A 317 -16.53 12.54 -11.61
CA GLU A 317 -16.11 13.92 -11.87
C GLU A 317 -15.02 14.43 -10.90
N LEU A 318 -14.88 13.82 -9.72
CA LEU A 318 -13.77 14.11 -8.78
C LEU A 318 -12.42 13.59 -9.29
N ILE A 319 -12.42 12.70 -10.26
CA ILE A 319 -11.19 12.08 -10.76
C ILE A 319 -10.63 12.95 -11.89
N HIS A 320 -9.61 13.74 -11.58
CA HIS A 320 -8.95 14.59 -12.58
C HIS A 320 -8.06 13.78 -13.52
N ASP A 321 -7.88 14.25 -14.76
CA ASP A 321 -7.10 13.58 -15.80
C ASP A 321 -5.63 13.35 -15.43
N ASP A 322 -5.07 14.18 -14.55
CA ASP A 322 -3.71 14.12 -14.05
C ASP A 322 -3.52 13.15 -12.87
N TYR A 323 -4.60 12.56 -12.34
CA TYR A 323 -4.51 11.57 -11.27
C TYR A 323 -3.74 10.33 -11.71
N PHE A 324 -2.89 9.86 -10.82
CA PHE A 324 -2.10 8.64 -10.96
C PHE A 324 -2.56 7.61 -9.96
N PHE A 325 -2.65 6.36 -10.41
CA PHE A 325 -2.92 5.23 -9.55
C PHE A 325 -1.85 4.17 -9.76
N ARG A 326 -1.27 3.68 -8.69
CA ARG A 326 -0.32 2.57 -8.76
C ARG A 326 -1.01 1.31 -9.27
N VAL A 327 -0.34 0.60 -10.19
CA VAL A 327 -0.80 -0.67 -10.75
C VAL A 327 0.13 -1.78 -10.24
N PRO A 328 -0.31 -2.64 -9.32
CA PRO A 328 0.50 -3.74 -8.81
C PRO A 328 0.51 -4.89 -9.83
N LEU A 329 1.49 -4.91 -10.74
CA LEU A 329 1.65 -6.02 -11.69
C LEU A 329 2.01 -7.32 -10.98
N ARG A 330 2.81 -7.22 -9.91
CA ARG A 330 3.19 -8.33 -9.02
C ARG A 330 3.05 -7.90 -7.57
N ALA A 331 2.89 -8.87 -6.69
CA ALA A 331 2.90 -8.60 -5.25
C ALA A 331 4.27 -8.03 -4.80
N THR A 332 4.26 -6.99 -3.99
CA THR A 332 5.46 -6.32 -3.43
C THR A 332 6.43 -7.33 -2.80
N ARG A 333 5.92 -8.36 -2.12
CA ARG A 333 6.72 -9.45 -1.53
C ARG A 333 7.63 -10.19 -2.52
N VAL A 334 7.24 -10.27 -3.81
CA VAL A 334 8.07 -10.89 -4.85
C VAL A 334 9.32 -10.05 -5.08
N TYR A 335 9.16 -8.74 -5.20
CA TYR A 335 10.29 -7.83 -5.36
C TYR A 335 11.17 -7.76 -4.11
N ALA A 336 10.55 -7.72 -2.92
CA ALA A 336 11.29 -7.75 -1.65
C ALA A 336 12.15 -9.01 -1.52
N ALA A 337 11.63 -10.18 -1.91
CA ALA A 337 12.41 -11.43 -1.93
C ALA A 337 13.58 -11.37 -2.92
N LEU A 338 13.37 -10.82 -4.13
CA LEU A 338 14.42 -10.65 -5.14
C LEU A 338 15.52 -9.69 -4.69
N ILE A 339 15.14 -8.58 -4.05
CA ILE A 339 16.09 -7.62 -3.47
C ILE A 339 16.88 -8.27 -2.34
N SER A 340 16.21 -9.00 -1.44
CA SER A 340 16.85 -9.73 -0.35
C SER A 340 17.84 -10.79 -0.88
N GLU A 341 17.47 -11.52 -1.93
CA GLU A 341 18.38 -12.47 -2.59
C GLU A 341 19.59 -11.75 -3.20
N SER A 342 19.38 -10.63 -3.89
CA SER A 342 20.46 -9.81 -4.44
C SER A 342 21.41 -9.31 -3.37
N LEU A 343 20.91 -8.86 -2.22
CA LEU A 343 21.71 -8.49 -1.06
C LEU A 343 22.47 -9.69 -0.50
N SER A 344 21.84 -10.86 -0.39
CA SER A 344 22.47 -12.08 0.10
C SER A 344 23.66 -12.50 -0.77
N HIS A 345 23.59 -12.31 -2.10
CA HIS A 345 24.71 -12.57 -2.99
C HIS A 345 25.91 -11.65 -2.79
N ILE A 346 25.65 -10.37 -2.47
CA ILE A 346 26.71 -9.44 -2.12
C ILE A 346 27.43 -9.88 -0.86
N TYR A 347 26.69 -10.42 0.12
CA TYR A 347 27.25 -10.84 1.41
C TYR A 347 27.76 -12.30 1.41
N PHE A 348 27.18 -13.18 0.60
CA PHE A 348 27.49 -14.61 0.52
C PHE A 348 27.63 -15.05 -0.95
N PRO A 349 28.79 -14.80 -1.60
CA PRO A 349 28.99 -15.08 -3.03
C PRO A 349 28.81 -16.54 -3.46
N THR A 350 28.76 -17.46 -2.50
CA THR A 350 28.58 -18.91 -2.75
C THR A 350 27.13 -19.32 -2.99
N TYR A 351 26.17 -18.44 -2.72
CA TYR A 351 24.76 -18.69 -3.05
C TYR A 351 24.49 -18.39 -4.53
N SER A 352 23.90 -19.32 -5.25
CA SER A 352 23.67 -19.18 -6.68
C SER A 352 22.59 -18.14 -6.97
N LYS A 353 22.94 -17.10 -7.72
CA LYS A 353 22.08 -16.00 -8.23
C LYS A 353 20.89 -16.49 -9.10
N LEU A 354 20.61 -17.79 -9.13
CA LEU A 354 19.93 -18.42 -10.25
C LEU A 354 18.44 -18.69 -10.06
N SER A 355 17.88 -18.65 -8.84
CA SER A 355 16.52 -19.18 -8.66
C SER A 355 15.39 -18.19 -8.94
N PHE A 356 15.50 -16.95 -8.47
CA PHE A 356 14.39 -15.96 -8.58
C PHE A 356 14.42 -15.13 -9.86
N SER A 357 15.59 -14.69 -10.32
CA SER A 357 15.70 -14.04 -11.63
C SER A 357 15.29 -14.98 -12.76
N GLN A 358 15.59 -16.28 -12.63
CA GLN A 358 15.09 -17.31 -13.53
C GLN A 358 13.57 -17.43 -13.50
N TYR A 359 12.92 -17.28 -12.36
CA TYR A 359 11.47 -17.29 -12.26
C TYR A 359 10.84 -16.18 -13.13
N LEU A 360 11.30 -14.93 -13.03
CA LEU A 360 10.79 -13.82 -13.83
C LEU A 360 11.09 -14.03 -15.33
N VAL A 361 12.29 -14.49 -15.68
CA VAL A 361 12.68 -14.79 -17.06
C VAL A 361 11.82 -15.93 -17.64
N THR A 362 11.59 -16.98 -16.85
CA THR A 362 10.75 -18.11 -17.28
C THR A 362 9.31 -17.69 -17.49
N GLU A 363 8.77 -16.85 -16.60
CA GLU A 363 7.43 -16.32 -16.74
C GLU A 363 7.28 -15.48 -18.01
N VAL A 364 8.25 -14.60 -18.30
CA VAL A 364 8.28 -13.82 -19.54
C VAL A 364 8.38 -14.71 -20.76
N ASN A 365 9.23 -15.73 -20.74
CA ASN A 365 9.38 -16.67 -21.86
C ASN A 365 8.15 -17.54 -22.09
N SER A 366 7.28 -17.69 -21.09
CA SER A 366 5.99 -18.38 -21.21
C SER A 366 4.85 -17.50 -21.75
N SER A 367 5.12 -16.22 -22.00
CA SER A 367 4.13 -15.29 -22.57
C SER A 367 3.72 -15.67 -23.99
N SER A 368 2.52 -15.24 -24.38
CA SER A 368 2.09 -15.38 -25.77
C SER A 368 3.03 -14.62 -26.71
N PRO A 369 3.23 -15.08 -27.97
CA PRO A 369 4.08 -14.39 -28.95
C PRO A 369 3.73 -12.91 -29.13
N GLN A 370 2.45 -12.55 -29.02
CA GLN A 370 1.96 -11.17 -29.15
C GLN A 370 2.37 -10.29 -27.94
N PHE A 371 2.50 -10.88 -26.77
CA PHE A 371 2.78 -10.13 -25.53
C PHE A 371 4.26 -10.18 -25.11
N ILE A 372 5.06 -11.12 -25.59
CA ILE A 372 6.45 -11.35 -25.15
C ILE A 372 7.34 -10.09 -25.24
N HIS A 373 7.12 -9.26 -26.27
CA HIS A 373 7.89 -8.02 -26.43
C HIS A 373 7.57 -7.01 -25.34
N ILE A 374 6.30 -6.92 -24.93
CA ILE A 374 5.84 -6.06 -23.83
C ILE A 374 6.38 -6.60 -22.50
N ALA A 375 6.23 -7.89 -22.26
CA ALA A 375 6.71 -8.56 -21.06
C ALA A 375 8.23 -8.38 -20.87
N LYS A 376 9.03 -8.45 -21.95
CA LYS A 376 10.49 -8.18 -21.91
C LYS A 376 10.81 -6.74 -21.49
N LYS A 377 10.07 -5.73 -21.99
CA LYS A 377 10.27 -4.33 -21.60
C LYS A 377 9.97 -4.09 -20.11
N ILE A 378 8.94 -4.76 -19.60
CA ILE A 378 8.58 -4.71 -18.18
C ILE A 378 9.68 -5.37 -17.36
N LEU A 379 10.12 -6.57 -17.72
CA LEU A 379 11.20 -7.29 -17.06
C LEU A 379 12.50 -6.48 -16.99
N GLU A 380 12.90 -5.83 -18.10
CA GLU A 380 14.08 -4.96 -18.13
C GLU A 380 14.00 -3.84 -17.09
N PHE A 381 12.82 -3.24 -16.92
CA PHE A 381 12.61 -2.21 -15.91
C PHE A 381 12.61 -2.80 -14.49
N GLU A 382 11.92 -3.92 -14.28
CA GLU A 382 11.90 -4.63 -13.00
C GLU A 382 13.32 -4.98 -12.53
N MET A 383 14.12 -5.59 -13.42
CA MET A 383 15.50 -5.96 -13.11
C MET A 383 16.36 -4.74 -12.77
N LYS A 384 16.23 -3.65 -13.54
CA LYS A 384 16.94 -2.40 -13.24
C LYS A 384 16.60 -1.84 -11.85
N CYS A 385 15.32 -1.90 -11.45
CA CYS A 385 14.91 -1.46 -10.12
C CYS A 385 15.49 -2.37 -9.04
N ILE A 386 15.40 -3.70 -9.21
CA ILE A 386 15.94 -4.68 -8.26
C ILE A 386 17.44 -4.54 -8.10
N ASP A 387 18.20 -4.34 -9.18
CA ASP A 387 19.64 -4.10 -9.15
C ASP A 387 20.02 -2.83 -8.38
N SER A 388 19.09 -1.89 -8.27
CA SER A 388 19.23 -0.64 -7.47
C SER A 388 18.53 -0.73 -6.11
N PHE A 389 18.12 -1.94 -5.67
CA PHE A 389 17.41 -2.19 -4.42
C PHE A 389 16.10 -1.41 -4.28
N ASN A 390 15.41 -1.18 -5.40
CA ASN A 390 14.12 -0.52 -5.44
C ASN A 390 13.03 -1.48 -5.86
N ILE A 391 11.85 -1.32 -5.27
CA ILE A 391 10.64 -1.98 -5.73
C ILE A 391 10.14 -1.24 -6.98
N PRO A 392 9.93 -1.95 -8.10
CA PRO A 392 9.38 -1.35 -9.30
C PRO A 392 7.99 -0.76 -9.06
N ILE A 393 7.74 0.45 -9.57
CA ILE A 393 6.42 1.05 -9.56
C ILE A 393 5.91 1.21 -10.98
N PHE A 394 4.66 0.81 -11.17
CA PHE A 394 3.89 1.00 -12.37
C PHE A 394 2.66 1.85 -12.07
N TYR A 395 2.29 2.72 -13.00
CA TYR A 395 1.18 3.63 -12.85
C TYR A 395 0.23 3.56 -14.03
N SER A 396 -1.03 3.83 -13.76
CA SER A 396 -2.01 4.28 -14.74
C SER A 396 -2.32 5.76 -14.50
N ARG A 397 -2.74 6.47 -15.54
CA ARG A 397 -3.37 7.78 -15.40
C ARG A 397 -4.87 7.63 -15.55
N ALA A 398 -5.61 8.50 -14.87
CA ALA A 398 -7.07 8.43 -14.82
C ALA A 398 -7.73 8.26 -16.19
N ASN A 399 -7.24 8.97 -17.21
CA ASN A 399 -7.77 8.93 -18.58
C ASN A 399 -6.76 8.41 -19.61
N SER A 400 -6.00 7.35 -19.28
CA SER A 400 -5.03 6.74 -20.20
C SER A 400 -5.06 5.23 -20.17
N LYS A 401 -5.00 4.61 -21.35
CA LYS A 401 -4.84 3.15 -21.54
C LYS A 401 -3.38 2.72 -21.49
N ALA A 402 -2.45 3.62 -21.22
CA ALA A 402 -1.03 3.31 -21.16
C ALA A 402 -0.59 2.91 -19.74
N LEU A 403 0.31 1.92 -19.65
CA LEU A 403 1.07 1.62 -18.45
C LEU A 403 2.30 2.51 -18.42
N PHE A 404 2.51 3.22 -17.30
CA PHE A 404 3.65 4.11 -17.09
C PHE A 404 4.63 3.51 -16.08
N PHE A 405 5.94 3.67 -16.32
CA PHE A 405 7.00 3.24 -15.42
C PHE A 405 8.30 4.00 -15.70
N GLY A 406 8.89 4.58 -14.67
CA GLY A 406 10.01 5.51 -14.84
C GLY A 406 9.66 6.61 -15.86
N LYS A 407 10.52 6.78 -16.89
CA LYS A 407 10.28 7.74 -18.00
C LYS A 407 9.66 7.07 -19.25
N LYS A 408 9.19 5.83 -19.13
CA LYS A 408 8.66 5.04 -20.26
C LYS A 408 7.17 4.83 -20.11
N SER A 409 6.51 4.48 -21.22
CA SER A 409 5.12 4.00 -21.24
C SER A 409 4.91 2.92 -22.29
N ILE A 410 3.91 2.09 -22.04
CA ILE A 410 3.40 1.11 -23.00
C ILE A 410 1.98 1.51 -23.33
N ARG A 411 1.73 1.90 -24.60
CA ARG A 411 0.40 2.28 -25.07
C ARG A 411 -0.50 1.04 -25.16
N ASP A 412 -1.81 1.27 -25.02
CA ASP A 412 -2.86 0.24 -25.20
C ASP A 412 -2.63 -1.02 -24.33
N PHE A 413 -2.02 -0.81 -23.15
CA PHE A 413 -1.81 -1.88 -22.17
C PHE A 413 -3.12 -2.27 -21.46
N PHE A 414 -4.03 -1.32 -21.31
CA PHE A 414 -5.33 -1.48 -20.69
C PHE A 414 -6.47 -1.41 -21.71
N ASP A 415 -7.54 -2.20 -21.52
CA ASP A 415 -8.78 -2.13 -22.28
C ASP A 415 -9.59 -0.89 -21.91
N HIS A 416 -9.72 -0.63 -20.57
CA HIS A 416 -10.34 0.59 -20.05
C HIS A 416 -9.32 1.39 -19.24
N THR A 417 -9.42 2.72 -19.35
CA THR A 417 -8.79 3.63 -18.38
C THR A 417 -9.44 3.46 -17.01
N PRO A 418 -8.84 3.93 -15.90
CA PRO A 418 -9.52 3.95 -14.60
C PRO A 418 -10.91 4.57 -14.66
N ILE A 419 -11.07 5.75 -15.28
CA ILE A 419 -12.38 6.41 -15.43
C ILE A 419 -13.36 5.52 -16.21
N GLN A 420 -12.98 5.00 -17.36
CA GLN A 420 -13.85 4.11 -18.17
C GLN A 420 -14.27 2.84 -17.43
N GLU A 421 -13.39 2.30 -16.59
CA GLU A 421 -13.74 1.12 -15.78
C GLU A 421 -14.76 1.48 -14.70
N ILE A 422 -14.58 2.63 -14.02
CA ILE A 422 -15.55 3.13 -13.03
C ILE A 422 -16.89 3.43 -13.67
N GLU A 423 -16.93 4.10 -14.82
CA GLU A 423 -18.15 4.36 -15.61
C GLU A 423 -18.87 3.04 -15.96
N SER A 424 -18.12 2.06 -16.47
CA SER A 424 -18.67 0.74 -16.81
C SER A 424 -19.27 0.02 -15.60
N ARG A 425 -18.67 0.18 -14.41
CA ARG A 425 -19.17 -0.40 -13.15
C ARG A 425 -20.39 0.38 -12.65
N ALA A 426 -20.30 1.70 -12.60
CA ALA A 426 -21.39 2.57 -12.16
C ALA A 426 -22.70 2.30 -12.90
N MET A 427 -22.66 2.10 -14.22
CA MET A 427 -23.84 1.77 -15.03
C MET A 427 -24.50 0.44 -14.65
N LYS A 428 -23.78 -0.45 -13.98
CA LYS A 428 -24.29 -1.80 -13.58
C LYS A 428 -24.73 -1.86 -12.14
N LEU A 429 -24.36 -0.86 -11.32
CA LEU A 429 -24.67 -0.87 -9.89
C LEU A 429 -26.17 -0.76 -9.67
N ASN A 430 -26.71 -1.70 -8.92
CA ASN A 430 -28.10 -1.76 -8.47
C ASN A 430 -28.25 -2.82 -7.36
N ALA A 431 -29.42 -2.89 -6.76
CA ALA A 431 -29.72 -3.84 -5.68
C ALA A 431 -29.43 -5.31 -6.06
N ASN A 432 -29.71 -5.72 -7.30
CA ASN A 432 -29.47 -7.11 -7.72
C ASN A 432 -27.99 -7.46 -7.71
N VAL A 433 -27.13 -6.53 -8.15
CA VAL A 433 -25.67 -6.72 -8.11
C VAL A 433 -25.17 -6.79 -6.65
N ALA A 434 -25.75 -5.98 -5.74
CA ALA A 434 -25.46 -6.07 -4.32
C ALA A 434 -25.82 -7.46 -3.79
N ASP A 435 -27.03 -7.97 -4.09
CA ASP A 435 -27.49 -9.29 -3.66
C ASP A 435 -26.62 -10.42 -4.19
N GLU A 436 -26.18 -10.34 -5.45
CA GLU A 436 -25.24 -11.30 -6.04
C GLU A 436 -23.89 -11.31 -5.32
N LEU A 437 -23.33 -10.14 -5.03
CA LEU A 437 -22.07 -10.01 -4.30
C LEU A 437 -22.21 -10.53 -2.86
N ILE A 438 -23.28 -10.17 -2.15
CA ILE A 438 -23.57 -10.65 -0.80
C ILE A 438 -23.69 -12.18 -0.79
N ALA A 439 -24.40 -12.76 -1.77
CA ALA A 439 -24.54 -14.21 -1.88
C ALA A 439 -23.20 -14.91 -2.14
N LYS A 440 -22.32 -14.32 -2.96
CA LYS A 440 -20.96 -14.81 -3.19
C LYS A 440 -20.12 -14.74 -1.92
N LEU A 441 -20.16 -13.61 -1.20
CA LEU A 441 -19.43 -13.42 0.05
C LEU A 441 -19.89 -14.39 1.14
N LYS A 442 -21.21 -14.61 1.26
CA LYS A 442 -21.78 -15.56 2.23
C LYS A 442 -21.32 -17.00 2.01
N LYS A 443 -20.98 -17.38 0.78
CA LYS A 443 -20.43 -18.72 0.48
C LYS A 443 -18.95 -18.85 0.86
N ARG A 444 -18.26 -17.73 1.04
CA ARG A 444 -16.83 -17.70 1.43
C ARG A 444 -16.66 -17.67 2.95
N PHE A 445 -17.64 -17.18 3.66
CA PHE A 445 -17.68 -17.11 5.11
C PHE A 445 -18.33 -18.35 5.70
#